data_c8b7afd04af0c558449c64f9ec35f1ff
#
_entry.id   c8b7afd04af0c558449c64f9ec35f1ff
#
_cell.length_a   1.000
_cell.length_b   1.000
_cell.length_c   1.000
_cell.angle_alpha   90.00
_cell.angle_beta   90.00
_cell.angle_gamma   90.00
#
_symmetry.space_group_name_H-M   'P 1'
#
loop_
_entity.id
_entity.type
_entity.pdbx_description
1 polymer ?
#
loop_
_entity_poly.entity_id
_entity_poly.type
_entity_poly.pdbx_seq_one_letter_code
_entity_poly.pdbx_strand_id
1 'polypeptide(L)'
;MWTTPGNGVVVKGVIVSLTKPDVVRAGVEILDAYGLGDLSMRRLTERLGVKAGALYWHVANKQSLLAAVSDEILAVDGGPTTVPSQDAELSDGVDEWARCFRATLLAHRDGAELVASTISVGLGKTDPTVKLRQFMECQGVCRERADSVCRALVHLVLGHTMEEQTRTQLHDLGVVGKIDPARQDDDFDLALAIFVAGLVSLL
;
A
#
# COMPACT_ATOMS: atom_id res chain seq x y z
N MET A 1 3.59 45.80 -10.32
CA MET A 1 2.47 44.83 -10.22
C MET A 1 2.95 43.53 -10.87
N TRP A 2 3.49 42.59 -10.08
CA TRP A 2 4.08 41.35 -10.58
C TRP A 2 3.03 40.27 -10.47
N THR A 3 2.49 39.85 -11.61
CA THR A 3 1.59 38.70 -11.69
C THR A 3 2.45 37.41 -11.65
N THR A 4 2.31 36.62 -10.62
CA THR A 4 2.88 35.29 -10.49
C THR A 4 2.28 34.38 -11.58
N PRO A 5 3.07 33.69 -12.43
CA PRO A 5 2.52 32.76 -13.40
C PRO A 5 2.03 31.51 -12.63
N GLY A 6 0.73 31.22 -12.78
CA GLY A 6 0.06 30.10 -12.15
C GLY A 6 0.66 28.74 -12.52
N ASN A 7 0.65 27.83 -11.56
CA ASN A 7 0.98 26.40 -11.66
C ASN A 7 -0.06 25.64 -12.52
N GLY A 8 -0.07 25.84 -13.83
CA GLY A 8 -1.04 25.20 -14.72
C GLY A 8 -0.37 24.28 -15.75
N VAL A 9 -0.93 23.10 -15.93
CA VAL A 9 -0.64 22.20 -17.05
C VAL A 9 -1.55 22.57 -18.22
N VAL A 10 -0.98 22.81 -19.40
CA VAL A 10 -1.79 23.08 -20.59
C VAL A 10 -2.17 21.75 -21.25
N VAL A 11 -3.39 21.28 -21.01
CA VAL A 11 -3.97 20.15 -21.72
C VAL A 11 -5.02 20.70 -22.69
N LYS A 12 -4.78 20.57 -24.00
CA LYS A 12 -5.68 21.07 -25.07
C LYS A 12 -6.12 22.54 -24.92
N GLY A 13 -5.21 23.43 -24.49
CA GLY A 13 -5.49 24.89 -24.40
C GLY A 13 -6.21 25.34 -23.12
N VAL A 14 -6.44 24.46 -22.16
CA VAL A 14 -6.99 24.77 -20.84
C VAL A 14 -5.88 24.73 -19.81
N ILE A 15 -5.68 25.81 -19.06
CA ILE A 15 -4.76 25.84 -17.92
C ILE A 15 -5.45 25.10 -16.76
N VAL A 16 -5.12 23.83 -16.56
CA VAL A 16 -5.56 23.08 -15.39
C VAL A 16 -4.51 23.23 -14.30
N SER A 17 -4.92 23.74 -13.14
CA SER A 17 -4.02 23.82 -11.98
C SER A 17 -3.67 22.41 -11.50
N LEU A 18 -2.36 22.09 -11.43
CA LEU A 18 -1.88 20.84 -10.85
C LEU A 18 -2.32 20.75 -9.38
N THR A 19 -2.87 19.63 -9.00
CA THR A 19 -3.28 19.36 -7.61
C THR A 19 -2.45 18.23 -6.98
N LYS A 20 -2.44 18.14 -5.65
CA LYS A 20 -1.76 17.03 -4.96
C LYS A 20 -2.33 15.66 -5.37
N PRO A 21 -3.66 15.46 -5.47
CA PRO A 21 -4.23 14.21 -5.99
C PRO A 21 -3.73 13.83 -7.39
N ASP A 22 -3.55 14.81 -8.29
CA ASP A 22 -3.03 14.52 -9.64
C ASP A 22 -1.59 14.02 -9.59
N VAL A 23 -0.77 14.59 -8.70
CA VAL A 23 0.62 14.16 -8.46
C VAL A 23 0.66 12.74 -7.92
N VAL A 24 -0.19 12.42 -6.94
CA VAL A 24 -0.25 11.08 -6.31
C VAL A 24 -0.74 10.05 -7.32
N ARG A 25 -1.80 10.34 -8.07
CA ARG A 25 -2.33 9.46 -9.12
C ARG A 25 -1.26 9.15 -10.18
N ALA A 26 -0.55 10.17 -10.66
CA ALA A 26 0.57 9.96 -11.58
C ALA A 26 1.69 9.13 -10.95
N GLY A 27 1.90 9.24 -9.64
CA GLY A 27 2.82 8.38 -8.88
C GLY A 27 2.39 6.91 -8.88
N VAL A 28 1.11 6.61 -8.64
CA VAL A 28 0.55 5.25 -8.73
C VAL A 28 0.70 4.70 -10.15
N GLU A 29 0.35 5.49 -11.18
CA GLU A 29 0.50 5.07 -12.58
C GLU A 29 1.96 4.73 -12.95
N ILE A 30 2.93 5.48 -12.42
CA ILE A 30 4.36 5.20 -12.65
C ILE A 30 4.78 3.92 -11.91
N LEU A 31 4.33 3.74 -10.68
CA LEU A 31 4.58 2.53 -9.89
C LEU A 31 4.09 1.29 -10.66
N ASP A 32 2.85 1.29 -11.09
CA ASP A 32 2.22 0.16 -11.77
C ASP A 32 2.88 -0.16 -13.12
N ALA A 33 3.26 0.89 -13.87
CA ALA A 33 3.87 0.70 -15.18
C ALA A 33 5.35 0.30 -15.14
N TYR A 34 6.12 0.81 -14.17
CA TYR A 34 7.59 0.73 -14.19
C TYR A 34 8.20 0.21 -12.90
N GLY A 35 7.44 0.11 -11.82
CA GLY A 35 7.91 -0.33 -10.51
C GLY A 35 8.48 0.78 -9.63
N LEU A 36 8.81 0.40 -8.39
CA LEU A 36 9.27 1.33 -7.34
C LEU A 36 10.62 2.00 -7.66
N GLY A 37 11.51 1.29 -8.34
CA GLY A 37 12.82 1.82 -8.74
C GLY A 37 12.70 3.03 -9.66
N ASP A 38 11.70 3.04 -10.52
CA ASP A 38 11.41 4.11 -11.49
C ASP A 38 10.54 5.24 -10.93
N LEU A 39 9.94 5.08 -9.77
CA LEU A 39 9.16 6.13 -9.11
C LEU A 39 10.09 7.23 -8.59
N SER A 40 10.28 8.26 -9.40
CA SER A 40 11.20 9.37 -9.15
C SER A 40 10.58 10.73 -9.45
N MET A 41 11.09 11.79 -8.78
CA MET A 41 10.65 13.16 -9.02
C MET A 41 10.82 13.56 -10.49
N ARG A 42 11.90 13.09 -11.14
CA ARG A 42 12.16 13.37 -12.56
C ARG A 42 11.09 12.74 -13.45
N ARG A 43 10.82 11.41 -13.31
CA ARG A 43 9.83 10.71 -14.11
C ARG A 43 8.42 11.29 -13.89
N LEU A 44 8.15 11.73 -12.67
CA LEU A 44 6.87 12.37 -12.33
C LEU A 44 6.71 13.71 -13.06
N THR A 45 7.76 14.55 -13.13
CA THR A 45 7.72 15.81 -13.91
C THR A 45 7.55 15.56 -15.40
N GLU A 46 8.23 14.56 -15.95
CA GLU A 46 8.08 14.12 -17.34
C GLU A 46 6.64 13.65 -17.63
N ARG A 47 6.08 12.81 -16.76
CA ARG A 47 4.70 12.27 -16.89
C ARG A 47 3.63 13.37 -16.84
N LEU A 48 3.80 14.34 -15.95
CA LEU A 48 2.85 15.44 -15.75
C LEU A 48 3.09 16.63 -16.70
N GLY A 49 4.21 16.67 -17.42
CA GLY A 49 4.55 17.79 -18.31
C GLY A 49 4.80 19.09 -17.56
N VAL A 50 5.28 19.05 -16.32
CA VAL A 50 5.48 20.22 -15.46
C VAL A 50 6.96 20.46 -15.15
N LYS A 51 7.29 21.71 -14.76
CA LYS A 51 8.62 22.00 -14.23
C LYS A 51 8.77 21.45 -12.80
N ALA A 52 9.98 21.05 -12.42
CA ALA A 52 10.28 20.52 -11.10
C ALA A 52 9.78 21.42 -9.96
N GLY A 53 9.93 22.74 -10.08
CA GLY A 53 9.44 23.70 -9.08
C GLY A 53 7.95 23.59 -8.79
N ALA A 54 7.11 23.31 -9.81
CA ALA A 54 5.68 23.13 -9.61
C ALA A 54 5.36 21.86 -8.79
N LEU A 55 6.13 20.80 -8.99
CA LEU A 55 5.96 19.55 -8.26
C LEU A 55 6.29 19.69 -6.77
N TYR A 56 7.37 20.41 -6.44
CA TYR A 56 7.82 20.60 -5.06
C TYR A 56 6.81 21.34 -4.16
N TRP A 57 5.85 22.07 -4.73
CA TRP A 57 4.74 22.65 -3.98
C TRP A 57 3.75 21.60 -3.44
N HIS A 58 3.68 20.44 -4.08
CA HIS A 58 2.74 19.37 -3.71
C HIS A 58 3.41 18.24 -2.91
N VAL A 59 4.66 17.91 -3.26
CA VAL A 59 5.47 16.87 -2.60
C VAL A 59 6.90 17.38 -2.43
N ALA A 60 7.34 17.51 -1.17
CA ALA A 60 8.61 18.18 -0.85
C ALA A 60 9.85 17.41 -1.32
N ASN A 61 9.76 16.09 -1.40
CA ASN A 61 10.85 15.18 -1.76
C ASN A 61 10.32 13.80 -2.16
N LYS A 62 11.24 12.90 -2.57
CA LYS A 62 10.89 11.51 -2.93
C LYS A 62 10.18 10.77 -1.78
N GLN A 63 10.60 10.96 -0.53
CA GLN A 63 9.99 10.26 0.60
C GLN A 63 8.54 10.69 0.83
N SER A 64 8.26 12.00 0.70
CA SER A 64 6.88 12.52 0.77
C SER A 64 6.01 12.02 -0.38
N LEU A 65 6.59 11.77 -1.56
CA LEU A 65 5.90 11.15 -2.68
C LEU A 65 5.57 9.70 -2.37
N LEU A 66 6.56 8.90 -1.94
CA LEU A 66 6.36 7.49 -1.60
C LEU A 66 5.29 7.33 -0.52
N ALA A 67 5.34 8.15 0.53
CA ALA A 67 4.33 8.16 1.59
C ALA A 67 2.93 8.46 1.05
N ALA A 68 2.80 9.47 0.16
CA ALA A 68 1.50 9.82 -0.39
C ALA A 68 0.94 8.77 -1.35
N VAL A 69 1.80 8.08 -2.12
CA VAL A 69 1.39 6.96 -2.99
C VAL A 69 1.00 5.74 -2.13
N SER A 70 1.75 5.44 -1.07
CA SER A 70 1.38 4.39 -0.11
C SER A 70 0.04 4.66 0.57
N ASP A 71 -0.20 5.90 1.02
CA ASP A 71 -1.48 6.31 1.60
C ASP A 71 -2.65 6.11 0.62
N GLU A 72 -2.44 6.43 -0.66
CA GLU A 72 -3.46 6.26 -1.72
C GLU A 72 -3.78 4.78 -1.95
N ILE A 73 -2.77 3.92 -2.04
CA ILE A 73 -2.95 2.46 -2.19
C ILE A 73 -3.74 1.89 -1.02
N LEU A 74 -3.43 2.32 0.20
CA LEU A 74 -4.07 1.81 1.41
C LEU A 74 -5.48 2.35 1.65
N ALA A 75 -5.83 3.48 1.06
CA ALA A 75 -7.12 4.16 1.27
C ALA A 75 -8.25 3.68 0.32
N VAL A 76 -8.02 2.60 -0.43
CA VAL A 76 -9.02 2.05 -1.36
C VAL A 76 -10.27 1.57 -0.61
N ASP A 77 -11.44 1.83 -1.19
CA ASP A 77 -12.72 1.36 -0.66
C ASP A 77 -12.75 -0.17 -0.57
N GLY A 78 -13.16 -0.71 0.58
CA GLY A 78 -13.07 -2.15 0.86
C GLY A 78 -11.66 -2.64 1.16
N GLY A 79 -10.67 -1.74 1.26
CA GLY A 79 -9.29 -2.06 1.60
C GLY A 79 -9.06 -2.29 3.10
N PRO A 80 -7.79 -2.41 3.53
CA PRO A 80 -7.42 -2.77 4.91
C PRO A 80 -7.82 -1.72 5.95
N THR A 81 -8.23 -0.53 5.52
CA THR A 81 -8.81 0.51 6.39
C THR A 81 -10.31 0.34 6.64
N THR A 82 -10.93 -0.69 6.07
CA THR A 82 -12.34 -1.06 6.33
C THR A 82 -12.44 -1.85 7.65
N VAL A 83 -13.52 -1.63 8.39
CA VAL A 83 -13.78 -2.38 9.63
C VAL A 83 -14.30 -3.77 9.26
N PRO A 84 -13.72 -4.86 9.79
CA PRO A 84 -14.36 -6.16 9.73
C PRO A 84 -15.79 -6.11 10.30
N SER A 85 -16.67 -7.00 9.87
CA SER A 85 -18.03 -7.07 10.39
C SER A 85 -18.00 -7.13 11.92
N GLN A 86 -18.82 -6.31 12.61
CA GLN A 86 -18.87 -6.32 14.07
C GLN A 86 -19.39 -7.63 14.65
N ASP A 87 -20.18 -8.36 13.86
CA ASP A 87 -20.74 -9.67 14.23
C ASP A 87 -19.81 -10.84 13.85
N ALA A 88 -18.66 -10.57 13.22
CA ALA A 88 -17.72 -11.62 12.86
C ALA A 88 -16.98 -12.15 14.10
N GLU A 89 -16.70 -13.45 14.10
CA GLU A 89 -15.75 -14.02 15.07
C GLU A 89 -14.37 -13.41 14.91
N LEU A 90 -13.58 -13.36 15.98
CA LEU A 90 -12.24 -12.77 15.95
C LEU A 90 -11.34 -13.38 14.87
N SER A 91 -11.40 -14.70 14.72
CA SER A 91 -10.67 -15.45 13.68
C SER A 91 -11.01 -14.97 12.28
N ASP A 92 -12.31 -14.83 12.01
CA ASP A 92 -12.82 -14.46 10.69
C ASP A 92 -12.46 -13.03 10.33
N GLY A 93 -12.60 -12.10 11.28
CA GLY A 93 -12.24 -10.70 11.05
C GLY A 93 -10.73 -10.49 10.83
N VAL A 94 -9.88 -11.28 11.49
CA VAL A 94 -8.43 -11.26 11.28
C VAL A 94 -8.07 -11.85 9.92
N ASP A 95 -8.69 -12.98 9.53
CA ASP A 95 -8.49 -13.62 8.23
C ASP A 95 -8.94 -12.70 7.09
N GLU A 96 -10.15 -12.14 7.17
CA GLU A 96 -10.69 -11.20 6.18
C GLU A 96 -9.77 -10.00 5.98
N TRP A 97 -9.30 -9.40 7.08
CA TRP A 97 -8.40 -8.26 7.01
C TRP A 97 -7.08 -8.62 6.31
N ALA A 98 -6.48 -9.76 6.64
CA ALA A 98 -5.21 -10.18 6.07
C ALA A 98 -5.31 -10.42 4.56
N ARG A 99 -6.38 -11.07 4.11
CA ARG A 99 -6.67 -11.30 2.69
C ARG A 99 -6.91 -9.99 1.95
N CYS A 100 -7.68 -9.10 2.54
CA CYS A 100 -7.94 -7.78 2.00
C CYS A 100 -6.65 -6.96 1.86
N PHE A 101 -5.78 -6.98 2.88
CA PHE A 101 -4.50 -6.28 2.84
C PHE A 101 -3.59 -6.87 1.76
N ARG A 102 -3.45 -8.20 1.67
CA ARG A 102 -2.70 -8.86 0.58
C ARG A 102 -3.24 -8.46 -0.79
N ALA A 103 -4.55 -8.53 -1.01
CA ALA A 103 -5.16 -8.18 -2.29
C ALA A 103 -4.90 -6.72 -2.67
N THR A 104 -4.98 -5.80 -1.70
CA THR A 104 -4.65 -4.37 -1.90
C THR A 104 -3.19 -4.18 -2.36
N LEU A 105 -2.26 -4.89 -1.75
CA LEU A 105 -0.85 -4.81 -2.11
C LEU A 105 -0.56 -5.41 -3.49
N LEU A 106 -1.18 -6.56 -3.81
CA LEU A 106 -1.02 -7.24 -5.09
C LEU A 106 -1.63 -6.47 -6.28
N ALA A 107 -2.59 -5.59 -6.02
CA ALA A 107 -3.18 -4.75 -7.05
C ALA A 107 -2.19 -3.75 -7.68
N HIS A 108 -1.04 -3.52 -7.02
CA HIS A 108 -0.01 -2.56 -7.45
C HIS A 108 1.35 -3.23 -7.55
N ARG A 109 2.06 -2.98 -8.65
CA ARG A 109 3.45 -3.44 -8.83
C ARG A 109 4.32 -2.88 -7.70
N ASP A 110 5.12 -3.71 -7.05
CA ASP A 110 5.96 -3.37 -5.88
C ASP A 110 5.16 -2.73 -4.71
N GLY A 111 3.84 -2.95 -4.66
CA GLY A 111 2.97 -2.37 -3.66
C GLY A 111 3.38 -2.76 -2.23
N ALA A 112 3.77 -4.03 -2.03
CA ALA A 112 4.22 -4.51 -0.73
C ALA A 112 5.53 -3.86 -0.30
N GLU A 113 6.52 -3.72 -1.20
CA GLU A 113 7.80 -3.05 -0.90
C GLU A 113 7.60 -1.56 -0.59
N LEU A 114 6.78 -0.86 -1.38
CA LEU A 114 6.45 0.53 -1.14
C LEU A 114 5.83 0.72 0.24
N VAL A 115 4.79 -0.04 0.56
CA VAL A 115 4.05 0.07 1.84
C VAL A 115 4.97 -0.32 3.00
N ALA A 116 5.75 -1.40 2.89
CA ALA A 116 6.72 -1.81 3.91
C ALA A 116 7.73 -0.69 4.22
N SER A 117 8.27 -0.05 3.18
CA SER A 117 9.25 1.03 3.32
C SER A 117 8.68 2.26 4.04
N THR A 118 7.41 2.61 3.78
CA THR A 118 6.77 3.78 4.38
C THR A 118 6.31 3.53 5.81
N ILE A 119 5.75 2.35 6.11
CA ILE A 119 5.34 1.95 7.46
C ILE A 119 6.55 1.87 8.39
N SER A 120 7.66 1.28 7.94
CA SER A 120 8.87 1.07 8.75
C SER A 120 9.48 2.36 9.30
N VAL A 121 9.31 3.48 8.58
CA VAL A 121 9.85 4.79 8.97
C VAL A 121 8.77 5.77 9.45
N GLY A 122 7.51 5.34 9.51
CA GLY A 122 6.39 6.16 10.01
C GLY A 122 6.10 7.39 9.14
N LEU A 123 6.31 7.31 7.82
CA LEU A 123 6.12 8.44 6.91
C LEU A 123 4.69 8.56 6.37
N GLY A 124 3.96 7.46 6.28
CA GLY A 124 2.57 7.42 5.85
C GLY A 124 1.64 8.01 6.91
N LYS A 125 0.48 8.49 6.48
CA LYS A 125 -0.61 8.94 7.36
C LYS A 125 -1.62 7.83 7.61
N THR A 126 -1.70 6.89 6.69
CA THR A 126 -2.64 5.78 6.72
C THR A 126 -2.01 4.59 7.44
N ASP A 127 -2.53 4.27 8.62
CA ASP A 127 -2.21 3.03 9.32
C ASP A 127 -3.26 1.98 8.93
N PRO A 128 -2.87 0.93 8.18
CA PRO A 128 -3.81 -0.09 7.72
C PRO A 128 -4.43 -0.89 8.88
N THR A 129 -3.81 -0.87 10.07
CA THR A 129 -4.23 -1.69 11.21
C THR A 129 -5.23 -1.02 12.14
N VAL A 130 -5.51 0.28 11.97
CA VAL A 130 -6.37 1.04 12.91
C VAL A 130 -7.73 0.36 13.12
N LYS A 131 -8.36 -0.07 12.03
CA LYS A 131 -9.69 -0.69 12.07
C LYS A 131 -9.66 -2.12 12.60
N LEU A 132 -8.66 -2.89 12.22
CA LEU A 132 -8.42 -4.22 12.78
C LEU A 132 -8.20 -4.15 14.30
N ARG A 133 -7.37 -3.20 14.76
CA ARG A 133 -7.12 -2.99 16.19
C ARG A 133 -8.40 -2.66 16.93
N GLN A 134 -9.20 -1.71 16.41
CA GLN A 134 -10.50 -1.35 16.99
C GLN A 134 -11.43 -2.56 17.07
N PHE A 135 -11.50 -3.36 16.01
CA PHE A 135 -12.30 -4.59 16.00
C PHE A 135 -11.83 -5.57 17.09
N MET A 136 -10.52 -5.82 17.20
CA MET A 136 -9.96 -6.70 18.25
C MET A 136 -10.25 -6.18 19.66
N GLU A 137 -10.13 -4.86 19.89
CA GLU A 137 -10.47 -4.24 21.18
C GLU A 137 -11.96 -4.43 21.51
N CYS A 138 -12.87 -4.34 20.53
CA CYS A 138 -14.29 -4.62 20.71
C CYS A 138 -14.57 -6.10 21.06
N GLN A 139 -13.71 -7.01 20.58
CA GLN A 139 -13.74 -8.44 20.91
C GLN A 139 -13.07 -8.78 22.27
N GLY A 140 -12.69 -7.75 23.06
CA GLY A 140 -12.13 -7.93 24.39
C GLY A 140 -10.61 -8.12 24.45
N VAL A 141 -9.91 -7.98 23.35
CA VAL A 141 -8.44 -8.03 23.30
C VAL A 141 -7.88 -6.72 23.85
N CYS A 142 -6.99 -6.78 24.84
CA CYS A 142 -6.36 -5.56 25.35
C CYS A 142 -5.48 -4.89 24.29
N ARG A 143 -5.37 -3.57 24.36
CA ARG A 143 -4.71 -2.73 23.35
C ARG A 143 -3.28 -3.15 23.06
N GLU A 144 -2.47 -3.40 24.08
CA GLU A 144 -1.06 -3.79 23.92
C GLU A 144 -0.91 -5.11 23.13
N ARG A 145 -1.83 -6.04 23.38
CA ARG A 145 -1.87 -7.32 22.66
C ARG A 145 -2.36 -7.13 21.24
N ALA A 146 -3.41 -6.33 21.02
CA ALA A 146 -3.92 -5.99 19.70
C ALA A 146 -2.83 -5.30 18.83
N ASP A 147 -2.07 -4.35 19.40
CA ASP A 147 -0.94 -3.72 18.71
C ASP A 147 0.14 -4.73 18.28
N SER A 148 0.45 -5.70 19.15
CA SER A 148 1.45 -6.72 18.87
C SER A 148 0.99 -7.70 17.79
N VAL A 149 -0.28 -8.12 17.85
CA VAL A 149 -0.91 -9.00 16.85
C VAL A 149 -0.97 -8.30 15.49
N CYS A 150 -1.45 -7.06 15.44
CA CYS A 150 -1.51 -6.27 14.20
C CYS A 150 -0.12 -6.16 13.55
N ARG A 151 0.92 -5.90 14.33
CA ARG A 151 2.30 -5.80 13.82
C ARG A 151 2.79 -7.13 13.25
N ALA A 152 2.57 -8.23 13.96
CA ALA A 152 2.96 -9.56 13.48
C ALA A 152 2.23 -9.94 12.20
N LEU A 153 0.92 -9.64 12.11
CA LEU A 153 0.11 -9.91 10.94
C LEU A 153 0.55 -9.06 9.73
N VAL A 154 0.85 -7.77 9.94
CA VAL A 154 1.42 -6.91 8.89
C VAL A 154 2.72 -7.51 8.33
N HIS A 155 3.63 -7.97 9.19
CA HIS A 155 4.88 -8.59 8.75
C HIS A 155 4.65 -9.89 7.97
N LEU A 156 3.70 -10.72 8.40
CA LEU A 156 3.32 -11.94 7.69
C LEU A 156 2.82 -11.62 6.28
N VAL A 157 1.82 -10.72 6.18
CA VAL A 157 1.23 -10.35 4.89
C VAL A 157 2.24 -9.69 3.97
N LEU A 158 3.02 -8.72 4.47
CA LEU A 158 4.04 -8.04 3.68
C LEU A 158 5.11 -9.02 3.18
N GLY A 159 5.59 -9.93 4.04
CA GLY A 159 6.61 -10.91 3.68
C GLY A 159 6.17 -11.83 2.55
N HIS A 160 4.99 -12.44 2.68
CA HIS A 160 4.42 -13.28 1.62
C HIS A 160 4.19 -12.51 0.32
N THR A 161 3.59 -11.32 0.40
CA THR A 161 3.27 -10.53 -0.79
C THR A 161 4.52 -10.03 -1.51
N MET A 162 5.57 -9.62 -0.77
CA MET A 162 6.85 -9.21 -1.38
C MET A 162 7.52 -10.38 -2.09
N GLU A 163 7.51 -11.59 -1.50
CA GLU A 163 8.06 -12.79 -2.14
C GLU A 163 7.31 -13.10 -3.43
N GLU A 164 5.98 -13.05 -3.40
CA GLU A 164 5.12 -13.30 -4.55
C GLU A 164 5.37 -12.31 -5.68
N GLN A 165 5.39 -11.00 -5.39
CA GLN A 165 5.69 -9.94 -6.35
C GLN A 165 7.09 -10.08 -6.95
N THR A 166 8.09 -10.37 -6.12
CA THR A 166 9.48 -10.59 -6.55
C THR A 166 9.58 -11.80 -7.48
N ARG A 167 8.94 -12.92 -7.13
CA ARG A 167 8.94 -14.12 -7.98
C ARG A 167 8.29 -13.87 -9.33
N THR A 168 7.16 -13.17 -9.33
CA THR A 168 6.45 -12.79 -10.57
C THR A 168 7.35 -11.96 -11.47
N GLN A 169 8.03 -10.95 -10.95
CA GLN A 169 8.95 -10.12 -11.72
C GLN A 169 10.16 -10.91 -12.27
N LEU A 170 10.74 -11.78 -11.44
CA LEU A 170 11.86 -12.62 -11.89
C LEU A 170 11.44 -13.65 -12.95
N HIS A 171 10.21 -14.14 -12.90
CA HIS A 171 9.63 -14.97 -13.95
C HIS A 171 9.46 -14.19 -15.25
N ASP A 172 8.91 -12.98 -15.19
CA ASP A 172 8.72 -12.14 -16.38
C ASP A 172 10.06 -11.77 -17.06
N LEU A 173 11.11 -11.69 -16.26
CA LEU A 173 12.49 -11.49 -16.72
C LEU A 173 13.17 -12.79 -17.20
N GLY A 174 12.52 -13.94 -17.10
CA GLY A 174 13.07 -15.24 -17.47
C GLY A 174 14.16 -15.77 -16.54
N VAL A 175 14.28 -15.21 -15.33
CA VAL A 175 15.29 -15.60 -14.33
C VAL A 175 14.88 -16.85 -13.55
N VAL A 176 13.59 -16.99 -13.26
CA VAL A 176 13.02 -18.16 -12.58
C VAL A 176 12.05 -18.90 -13.50
N GLY A 177 11.88 -20.20 -13.23
CA GLY A 177 10.99 -21.06 -13.98
C GLY A 177 9.51 -20.75 -13.73
N LYS A 178 8.63 -21.65 -14.22
CA LYS A 178 7.17 -21.48 -14.10
C LYS A 178 6.75 -21.25 -12.65
N ILE A 179 5.92 -20.22 -12.45
CA ILE A 179 5.23 -19.96 -11.19
C ILE A 179 3.93 -20.76 -11.19
N ASP A 180 3.59 -21.28 -10.02
CA ASP A 180 2.28 -21.87 -9.73
C ASP A 180 1.53 -20.91 -8.78
N PRO A 181 0.58 -20.12 -9.29
CA PRO A 181 -0.18 -19.17 -8.44
C PRO A 181 -1.00 -19.89 -7.37
N ALA A 182 -1.56 -21.07 -7.67
CA ALA A 182 -2.35 -21.82 -6.70
C ALA A 182 -1.50 -22.21 -5.48
N ARG A 183 -0.24 -22.58 -5.71
CA ARG A 183 0.68 -22.89 -4.62
C ARG A 183 1.04 -21.67 -3.77
N GLN A 184 1.16 -20.49 -4.39
CA GLN A 184 1.40 -19.25 -3.62
C GLN A 184 0.21 -18.89 -2.74
N ASP A 185 -1.01 -19.10 -3.23
CA ASP A 185 -2.23 -18.93 -2.44
C ASP A 185 -2.31 -19.97 -1.31
N ASP A 186 -2.04 -21.24 -1.58
CA ASP A 186 -2.02 -22.32 -0.57
C ASP A 186 -0.98 -22.04 0.53
N ASP A 187 0.23 -21.59 0.18
CA ASP A 187 1.29 -21.27 1.14
C ASP A 187 0.87 -20.07 2.04
N PHE A 188 0.24 -19.03 1.47
CA PHE A 188 -0.30 -17.91 2.24
C PHE A 188 -1.45 -18.35 3.15
N ASP A 189 -2.39 -19.14 2.64
CA ASP A 189 -3.55 -19.63 3.38
C ASP A 189 -3.12 -20.47 4.57
N LEU A 190 -2.14 -21.35 4.40
CA LEU A 190 -1.60 -22.16 5.49
C LEU A 190 -0.92 -21.28 6.55
N ALA A 191 -0.10 -20.32 6.14
CA ALA A 191 0.58 -19.42 7.07
C ALA A 191 -0.42 -18.58 7.88
N LEU A 192 -1.47 -18.07 7.21
CA LEU A 192 -2.54 -17.31 7.85
C LEU A 192 -3.34 -18.19 8.82
N ALA A 193 -3.69 -19.42 8.43
CA ALA A 193 -4.40 -20.36 9.30
C ALA A 193 -3.60 -20.70 10.57
N ILE A 194 -2.28 -20.90 10.44
CA ILE A 194 -1.38 -21.12 11.59
C ILE A 194 -1.38 -19.88 12.50
N PHE A 195 -1.29 -18.68 11.92
CA PHE A 195 -1.30 -17.44 12.70
C PHE A 195 -2.61 -17.26 13.47
N VAL A 196 -3.75 -17.44 12.81
CA VAL A 196 -5.09 -17.29 13.40
C VAL A 196 -5.33 -18.34 14.49
N ALA A 197 -4.96 -19.60 14.25
CA ALA A 197 -5.06 -20.65 15.27
C ALA A 197 -4.21 -20.36 16.51
N GLY A 198 -2.98 -19.86 16.30
CA GLY A 198 -2.11 -19.43 17.40
C GLY A 198 -2.69 -18.25 18.17
N LEU A 199 -3.26 -17.27 17.47
CA LEU A 199 -3.93 -16.11 18.09
C LEU A 199 -5.08 -16.57 19.00
N VAL A 200 -5.99 -17.38 18.50
CA VAL A 200 -7.16 -17.87 19.27
C VAL A 200 -6.70 -18.70 20.49
N SER A 201 -5.60 -19.43 20.38
CA SER A 201 -5.09 -20.23 21.50
C SER A 201 -4.40 -19.40 22.60
N LEU A 202 -4.00 -18.17 22.31
CA LEU A 202 -3.29 -17.27 23.23
C LEU A 202 -4.20 -16.22 23.90
N LEU A 203 -5.44 -16.09 23.44
CA LEU A 203 -6.46 -15.17 23.98
C LEU A 203 -7.40 -15.86 24.93
#